data_61904e28ffaea9aa5ecf31bdb38505d1
#
_entry.id   61904e28ffaea9aa5ecf31bdb38505d1
#
_cell.length_a   1.000
_cell.length_b   1.000
_cell.length_c   1.000
_cell.angle_alpha   90.00
_cell.angle_beta   90.00
_cell.angle_gamma   90.00
#
_symmetry.space_group_name_H-M   'P 1'
#
loop_
_entity.id
_entity.type
_entity.pdbx_description
1 polymer ?
#
loop_
_entity_poly.entity_id
_entity_poly.type
_entity_poly.pdbx_seq_one_letter_code
_entity_poly.pdbx_strand_id
1 'polypeptide(L)'
;MKGEGVRRNILGFMYAERLKSALIIVGQLLDVLPDLNEGERSGGLKMFGSFVRGMGNEMRLAANVMGGSDWDGFSGQLNLMEGYVRRGQLEAARQELSQTLSCVTTLGASTMASLKRCGLL
;
A
#
# COMPACT_ATOMS: atom_id res chain seq x y z
N MET A 1 18.48 2.43 -21.54
CA MET A 1 18.83 3.84 -21.78
C MET A 1 18.63 4.64 -20.51
N LYS A 2 19.47 5.63 -20.28
CA LYS A 2 19.45 6.45 -19.07
C LYS A 2 18.10 7.12 -18.80
N GLY A 3 17.44 7.64 -19.87
CA GLY A 3 16.16 8.33 -19.73
C GLY A 3 15.03 7.44 -19.23
N GLU A 4 14.97 6.20 -19.70
CA GLU A 4 13.95 5.24 -19.25
C GLU A 4 14.17 4.81 -17.81
N GLY A 5 15.44 4.59 -17.41
CA GLY A 5 15.78 4.25 -16.03
C GLY A 5 15.41 5.35 -15.05
N VAL A 6 15.70 6.60 -15.41
CA VAL A 6 15.36 7.77 -14.60
C VAL A 6 13.84 7.92 -14.46
N ARG A 7 13.11 7.84 -15.57
CA ARG A 7 11.65 7.94 -15.57
C ARG A 7 11.03 6.86 -14.70
N ARG A 8 11.52 5.62 -14.83
CA ARG A 8 11.05 4.49 -14.03
C ARG A 8 11.28 4.73 -12.53
N ASN A 9 12.45 5.24 -12.16
CA ASN A 9 12.77 5.54 -10.76
C ASN A 9 11.87 6.64 -10.20
N ILE A 10 11.58 7.68 -10.97
CA ILE A 10 10.66 8.75 -10.57
C ILE A 10 9.27 8.19 -10.33
N LEU A 11 8.75 7.40 -11.27
CA LEU A 11 7.43 6.77 -11.13
C LEU A 11 7.38 5.82 -9.95
N GLY A 12 8.42 5.01 -9.76
CA GLY A 12 8.51 4.10 -8.62
C GLY A 12 8.49 4.82 -7.28
N PHE A 13 9.24 5.91 -7.18
CA PHE A 13 9.23 6.75 -5.98
C PHE A 13 7.84 7.33 -5.73
N MET A 14 7.19 7.86 -6.76
CA MET A 14 5.84 8.45 -6.64
C MET A 14 4.81 7.42 -6.19
N TYR A 15 4.84 6.23 -6.78
CA TYR A 15 3.92 5.15 -6.39
C TYR A 15 4.20 4.69 -4.95
N ALA A 16 5.47 4.57 -4.57
CA ALA A 16 5.83 4.16 -3.21
C ALA A 16 5.34 5.17 -2.17
N GLU A 17 5.53 6.46 -2.41
CA GLU A 17 5.06 7.52 -1.51
C GLU A 17 3.52 7.52 -1.42
N ARG A 18 2.84 7.35 -2.54
CA ARG A 18 1.38 7.30 -2.58
C ARG A 18 0.84 6.09 -1.79
N LEU A 19 1.44 4.91 -2.00
CA LEU A 19 1.05 3.71 -1.26
C LEU A 19 1.33 3.87 0.23
N LYS A 20 2.48 4.41 0.59
CA LYS A 20 2.84 4.67 1.98
C LYS A 20 1.81 5.56 2.67
N SER A 21 1.42 6.67 2.03
CA SER A 21 0.40 7.57 2.57
C SER A 21 -0.94 6.87 2.76
N ALA A 22 -1.35 6.06 1.78
CA ALA A 22 -2.59 5.29 1.85
C ALA A 22 -2.55 4.25 2.98
N LEU A 23 -1.42 3.59 3.19
CA LEU A 23 -1.24 2.62 4.28
C LEU A 23 -1.34 3.27 5.66
N ILE A 24 -0.85 4.49 5.80
CA ILE A 24 -1.00 5.27 7.05
C ILE A 24 -2.49 5.51 7.32
N ILE A 25 -3.26 5.87 6.30
CA ILE A 25 -4.71 6.03 6.42
C ILE A 25 -5.38 4.71 6.82
N VAL A 26 -4.97 3.60 6.24
CA VAL A 26 -5.49 2.27 6.61
C VAL A 26 -5.26 2.00 8.10
N GLY A 27 -4.08 2.36 8.62
CA GLY A 27 -3.78 2.23 10.05
C GLY A 27 -4.75 3.03 10.91
N GLN A 28 -5.07 4.25 10.52
CA GLN A 28 -6.04 5.09 11.21
C GLN A 28 -7.45 4.48 11.16
N LEU A 29 -7.85 3.92 10.03
CA LEU A 29 -9.13 3.24 9.88
C LEU A 29 -9.22 1.99 10.76
N LEU A 30 -8.13 1.23 10.87
CA LEU A 30 -8.06 0.07 11.76
C LEU A 30 -8.23 0.46 13.22
N ASP A 31 -7.78 1.64 13.62
CA ASP A 31 -7.93 2.15 14.98
C ASP A 31 -9.38 2.52 15.29
N VAL A 32 -10.15 2.93 14.29
CA VAL A 32 -11.56 3.32 14.44
C VAL A 32 -12.49 2.12 14.49
N LEU A 33 -12.22 1.07 13.73
CA LEU A 33 -13.13 -0.08 13.58
C LEU A 33 -13.56 -0.70 14.89
N PRO A 34 -12.67 -0.93 15.88
CA PRO A 34 -13.09 -1.53 17.16
C PRO A 34 -14.06 -0.67 17.97
N ASP A 35 -14.07 0.64 17.74
CA ASP A 35 -14.89 1.59 18.47
C ASP A 35 -16.30 1.75 17.87
N LEU A 36 -16.56 1.13 16.72
CA LEU A 36 -17.87 1.20 16.09
C LEU A 36 -18.88 0.33 16.84
N ASN A 37 -20.10 0.83 17.01
CA ASN A 37 -21.18 0.03 17.56
C ASN A 37 -21.71 -0.96 16.50
N GLU A 38 -22.61 -1.87 16.91
CA GLU A 38 -23.12 -2.90 16.00
C GLU A 38 -23.82 -2.32 14.76
N GLY A 39 -24.55 -1.22 14.93
CA GLY A 39 -25.26 -0.58 13.81
C GLY A 39 -24.32 0.04 12.79
N GLU A 40 -23.14 0.47 13.23
CA GLU A 40 -22.14 1.12 12.38
C GLU A 40 -21.16 0.13 11.75
N ARG A 41 -20.98 -1.03 12.36
CA ARG A 41 -19.91 -1.97 12.01
C ARG A 41 -19.99 -2.45 10.56
N SER A 42 -21.16 -2.83 10.11
CA SER A 42 -21.35 -3.33 8.73
C SER A 42 -20.97 -2.26 7.70
N GLY A 43 -21.43 -1.02 7.91
CA GLY A 43 -21.07 0.10 7.04
C GLY A 43 -19.59 0.43 7.10
N GLY A 44 -19.00 0.42 8.28
CA GLY A 44 -17.57 0.65 8.47
C GLY A 44 -16.72 -0.38 7.75
N LEU A 45 -17.08 -1.66 7.83
CA LEU A 45 -16.38 -2.73 7.12
C LEU A 45 -16.49 -2.59 5.61
N LYS A 46 -17.65 -2.19 5.12
CA LYS A 46 -17.85 -1.94 3.68
C LYS A 46 -16.97 -0.80 3.18
N MET A 47 -16.92 0.30 3.93
CA MET A 47 -16.08 1.44 3.58
C MET A 47 -14.60 1.09 3.62
N PHE A 48 -14.17 0.40 4.64
CA PHE A 48 -12.79 -0.07 4.76
C PHE A 48 -12.40 -0.97 3.58
N GLY A 49 -13.23 -1.96 3.28
CA GLY A 49 -12.98 -2.87 2.16
C GLY A 49 -12.93 -2.15 0.81
N SER A 50 -13.82 -1.18 0.61
CA SER A 50 -13.84 -0.38 -0.62
C SER A 50 -12.53 0.42 -0.78
N PHE A 51 -12.06 1.04 0.30
CA PHE A 51 -10.81 1.81 0.29
C PHE A 51 -9.61 0.89 -0.05
N VAL A 52 -9.51 -0.25 0.62
CA VAL A 52 -8.40 -1.19 0.41
C VAL A 52 -8.43 -1.77 -1.02
N ARG A 53 -9.61 -2.08 -1.54
CA ARG A 53 -9.73 -2.56 -2.93
C ARG A 53 -9.32 -1.50 -3.93
N GLY A 54 -9.64 -0.23 -3.66
CA GLY A 54 -9.19 0.90 -4.48
C GLY A 54 -7.68 1.00 -4.52
N MET A 55 -7.02 0.85 -3.37
CA MET A 55 -5.56 0.80 -3.30
C MET A 55 -5.00 -0.37 -4.09
N GLY A 56 -5.60 -1.56 -3.97
CA GLY A 56 -5.18 -2.74 -4.71
C GLY A 56 -5.25 -2.52 -6.22
N ASN A 57 -6.28 -1.84 -6.69
CA ASN A 57 -6.41 -1.49 -8.11
C ASN A 57 -5.29 -0.55 -8.55
N GLU A 58 -4.94 0.45 -7.75
CA GLU A 58 -3.82 1.35 -8.03
C GLU A 58 -2.49 0.60 -8.08
N MET A 59 -2.30 -0.38 -7.20
CA MET A 59 -1.07 -1.17 -7.18
C MET A 59 -0.97 -2.08 -8.40
N ARG A 60 -2.08 -2.59 -8.91
CA ARG A 60 -2.08 -3.33 -10.18
C ARG A 60 -1.74 -2.44 -11.35
N LEU A 61 -2.22 -1.19 -11.36
CA LEU A 61 -1.83 -0.21 -12.38
C LEU A 61 -0.33 0.10 -12.29
N ALA A 62 0.20 0.25 -11.09
CA ALA A 62 1.63 0.45 -10.89
C ALA A 62 2.43 -0.75 -11.39
N ALA A 63 1.97 -1.97 -11.13
CA ALA A 63 2.61 -3.19 -11.62
C ALA A 63 2.67 -3.22 -13.14
N ASN A 64 1.59 -2.81 -13.80
CA ASN A 64 1.54 -2.75 -15.26
C ASN A 64 2.51 -1.71 -15.83
N VAL A 65 2.66 -0.57 -15.17
CA VAL A 65 3.55 0.52 -15.61
C VAL A 65 5.00 0.20 -15.29
N MET A 66 5.27 -0.28 -14.07
CA MET A 66 6.63 -0.49 -13.57
C MET A 66 7.21 -1.85 -13.96
N GLY A 67 6.35 -2.85 -14.10
CA GLY A 67 6.78 -4.24 -14.22
C GLY A 67 7.34 -4.78 -12.91
N GLY A 68 7.61 -6.07 -12.88
CA GLY A 68 8.19 -6.72 -11.72
C GLY A 68 7.17 -7.20 -10.70
N SER A 69 7.65 -8.00 -9.75
CA SER A 69 6.79 -8.71 -8.80
C SER A 69 6.43 -7.92 -7.54
N ASP A 70 7.18 -6.84 -7.25
CA ASP A 70 6.99 -6.08 -6.00
C ASP A 70 5.59 -5.47 -5.90
N TRP A 71 5.13 -4.86 -6.99
CA TRP A 71 3.82 -4.19 -7.01
C TRP A 71 2.67 -5.17 -6.96
N ASP A 72 2.81 -6.34 -7.62
CA ASP A 72 1.85 -7.43 -7.52
C ASP A 72 1.82 -7.99 -6.10
N GLY A 73 2.97 -8.09 -5.45
CA GLY A 73 3.09 -8.52 -4.07
C GLY A 73 2.32 -7.61 -3.12
N PHE A 74 2.40 -6.31 -3.31
CA PHE A 74 1.65 -5.34 -2.48
C PHE A 74 0.14 -5.52 -2.64
N SER A 75 -0.34 -5.75 -3.86
CA SER A 75 -1.76 -6.02 -4.09
C SER A 75 -2.22 -7.27 -3.32
N GLY A 76 -1.41 -8.32 -3.33
CA GLY A 76 -1.69 -9.54 -2.55
C GLY A 76 -1.74 -9.29 -1.05
N GLN A 77 -0.79 -8.49 -0.52
CA GLN A 77 -0.75 -8.13 0.88
C GLN A 77 -1.98 -7.33 1.31
N LEU A 78 -2.44 -6.40 0.46
CA LEU A 78 -3.65 -5.62 0.72
C LEU A 78 -4.89 -6.51 0.76
N ASN A 79 -5.00 -7.47 -0.16
CA ASN A 79 -6.11 -8.43 -0.18
C ASN A 79 -6.12 -9.30 1.09
N LEU A 80 -4.95 -9.73 1.53
CA LEU A 80 -4.82 -10.53 2.75
C LEU A 80 -5.25 -9.72 3.97
N MET A 81 -4.83 -8.48 4.06
CA MET A 81 -5.19 -7.56 5.14
C MET A 81 -6.71 -7.36 5.21
N GLU A 82 -7.35 -7.10 4.09
CA GLU A 82 -8.79 -6.91 4.01
C GLU A 82 -9.54 -8.18 4.45
N GLY A 83 -9.03 -9.34 4.07
CA GLY A 83 -9.59 -10.62 4.51
C GLY A 83 -9.52 -10.79 6.03
N TYR A 84 -8.41 -10.44 6.65
CA TYR A 84 -8.28 -10.47 8.12
C TYR A 84 -9.31 -9.56 8.79
N VAL A 85 -9.49 -8.34 8.28
CA VAL A 85 -10.44 -7.39 8.84
C VAL A 85 -11.87 -7.93 8.77
N ARG A 86 -12.24 -8.50 7.62
CA ARG A 86 -13.59 -9.09 7.45
C ARG A 86 -13.86 -10.21 8.44
N ARG A 87 -12.84 -10.95 8.82
CA ARG A 87 -12.95 -12.06 9.78
C ARG A 87 -12.80 -11.60 11.23
N GLY A 88 -12.67 -10.30 11.46
CA GLY A 88 -12.48 -9.77 12.81
C GLY A 88 -11.08 -9.99 13.39
N GLN A 89 -10.11 -10.38 12.56
CA GLN A 89 -8.74 -10.64 12.99
C GLN A 89 -7.90 -9.37 12.85
N LEU A 90 -8.20 -8.37 13.70
CA LEU A 90 -7.59 -7.04 13.58
C LEU A 90 -6.11 -7.04 13.88
N GLU A 91 -5.65 -7.88 14.81
CA GLU A 91 -4.21 -7.96 15.13
C GLU A 91 -3.42 -8.50 13.94
N ALA A 92 -3.94 -9.55 13.28
CA ALA A 92 -3.31 -10.09 12.08
C ALA A 92 -3.29 -9.04 10.96
N ALA A 93 -4.35 -8.25 10.83
CA ALA A 93 -4.41 -7.16 9.86
C ALA A 93 -3.35 -6.09 10.16
N ARG A 94 -3.14 -5.73 11.43
CA ARG A 94 -2.12 -4.76 11.84
C ARG A 94 -0.71 -5.25 11.54
N GLN A 95 -0.45 -6.53 11.78
CA GLN A 95 0.85 -7.14 11.46
C GLN A 95 1.11 -7.10 9.96
N GLU A 96 0.11 -7.44 9.16
CA GLU A 96 0.23 -7.39 7.70
C GLU A 96 0.46 -5.95 7.21
N LEU A 97 -0.23 -4.98 7.81
CA LEU A 97 -0.04 -3.56 7.52
C LEU A 97 1.40 -3.13 7.79
N SER A 98 1.95 -3.50 8.96
CA SER A 98 3.33 -3.17 9.34
C SER A 98 4.34 -3.76 8.37
N GLN A 99 4.16 -5.00 7.96
CA GLN A 99 5.04 -5.67 7.01
C GLN A 99 4.98 -5.00 5.64
N THR A 100 3.78 -4.68 5.16
CA THR A 100 3.58 -4.02 3.87
C THR A 100 4.21 -2.63 3.89
N LEU A 101 4.00 -1.87 4.97
CA LEU A 101 4.58 -0.54 5.12
C LEU A 101 6.11 -0.59 5.12
N SER A 102 6.69 -1.58 5.79
CA SER A 102 8.14 -1.79 5.81
C SER A 102 8.68 -2.07 4.40
N CYS A 103 8.01 -2.95 3.65
CA CYS A 103 8.41 -3.28 2.28
C CYS A 103 8.33 -2.06 1.36
N VAL A 104 7.26 -1.27 1.46
CA VAL A 104 7.08 -0.07 0.65
C VAL A 104 8.13 0.98 1.00
N THR A 105 8.44 1.16 2.28
CA THR A 105 9.46 2.10 2.73
C THR A 105 10.84 1.71 2.19
N THR A 106 11.16 0.42 2.21
CA THR A 106 12.42 -0.10 1.65
C THR A 106 12.50 0.16 0.14
N LEU A 107 11.42 -0.11 -0.58
CA LEU A 107 11.37 0.13 -2.02
C LEU A 107 11.51 1.62 -2.35
N GLY A 108 10.85 2.49 -1.60
CA GLY A 108 10.95 3.93 -1.77
C GLY A 108 12.37 4.43 -1.51
N ALA A 109 13.02 3.93 -0.47
CA ALA A 109 14.41 4.27 -0.15
C ALA A 109 15.37 3.84 -1.27
N SER A 110 15.18 2.64 -1.82
CA SER A 110 15.98 2.13 -2.93
C SER A 110 15.83 3.00 -4.17
N THR A 111 14.61 3.40 -4.50
CA THR A 111 14.31 4.26 -5.63
C THR A 111 14.93 5.65 -5.44
N MET A 112 14.83 6.22 -4.25
CA MET A 112 15.44 7.51 -3.91
C MET A 112 16.96 7.47 -4.04
N ALA A 113 17.60 6.41 -3.58
CA ALA A 113 19.04 6.23 -3.71
C ALA A 113 19.45 6.21 -5.19
N SER A 114 18.67 5.54 -6.04
CA SER A 114 18.92 5.52 -7.49
C SER A 114 18.82 6.92 -8.10
N LEU A 115 17.81 7.71 -7.70
CA LEU A 115 17.64 9.09 -8.17
C LEU A 115 18.78 9.98 -7.74
N LYS A 116 19.28 9.83 -6.51
CA LYS A 116 20.46 10.56 -6.02
C LYS A 116 21.70 10.24 -6.85
N ARG A 117 21.92 8.97 -7.17
CA ARG A 117 23.06 8.58 -8.01
C ARG A 117 22.98 9.17 -9.41
N CYS A 118 21.77 9.46 -9.90
CA CYS A 118 21.56 10.12 -11.18
C CYS A 118 21.62 11.65 -11.10
N GLY A 119 21.87 12.21 -9.92
CA GLY A 119 21.95 13.65 -9.73
C GLY A 119 20.62 14.39 -9.70
N LEU A 120 19.51 13.68 -9.42
CA LEU A 120 18.16 14.25 -9.44
C LEU A 120 17.66 14.68 -8.05
N LEU A 121 18.36 14.28 -7.02
CA LEU A 121 18.02 14.66 -5.63
C LEU A 121 19.25 15.14 -4.89
#